data_8a820ee6c216bddf4608518a6bd9b825
#
_entry.id   8a820ee6c216bddf4608518a6bd9b825
#
_cell.length_a   1.000
_cell.length_b   1.000
_cell.length_c   1.000
_cell.angle_alpha   90.00
_cell.angle_beta   90.00
_cell.angle_gamma   90.00
#
_symmetry.space_group_name_H-M   'P 1'
#
loop_
_entity.id
_entity.type
_entity.pdbx_description
1 polymer ?
#
loop_
_entity_poly.entity_id
_entity_poly.type
_entity_poly.pdbx_seq_one_letter_code
_entity_poly.pdbx_strand_id
1 'polypeptide(L)'
;MTYRNAPLTPEGRKRLIERCRTRRIAHVAAEMGISRATASKWVTRYRKYGAVGLHDRSSAPIQQPTATPGEIVAKIETMRREKKWPASRIAFELAAVDITISRRTVTRHLAQLGLNRRRFIDPNGETNREVKMIMAKHPGHMVHLDVKKTGRIPDGGGWRAHGRGSTEAKGVDQAKTRGARAGYVYLHSAIDGHTRLAYTEALENEQGSTAVAFLDRARKWFAQHGIVKIERIITDNGACYRSGAFADALDGAEHRRTRPYTPKHNGKVERYNRILAEEFLYARTWTSETQRASALETWNLHYNYHRPHGAHGGKPPASAAPTRVNNVLASYS
;
A
#
# COMPACT_ATOMS: atom_id res chain seq x y z
N MET A 1 19.91 17.60 16.27
CA MET A 1 19.42 16.29 16.77
C MET A 1 19.49 16.32 18.29
N THR A 2 18.39 16.03 18.96
CA THR A 2 18.36 15.87 20.44
C THR A 2 18.49 14.39 20.75
N TYR A 3 19.51 14.02 21.52
CA TYR A 3 19.64 12.63 21.98
C TYR A 3 18.53 12.33 22.99
N ARG A 4 17.69 11.33 22.70
CA ARG A 4 16.51 10.94 23.51
C ARG A 4 16.85 10.66 24.99
N ASN A 5 18.08 10.23 25.27
CA ASN A 5 18.55 9.88 26.60
C ASN A 5 19.57 10.88 27.17
N ALA A 6 19.63 12.11 26.64
CA ALA A 6 20.53 13.12 27.19
C ALA A 6 20.04 13.54 28.59
N PRO A 7 20.94 13.55 29.61
CA PRO A 7 20.58 13.98 30.98
C PRO A 7 20.01 15.40 31.04
N LEU A 8 20.37 16.26 30.07
CA LEU A 8 19.86 17.60 29.91
C LEU A 8 19.44 17.85 28.46
N THR A 9 18.16 18.13 28.27
CA THR A 9 17.63 18.64 26.99
C THR A 9 18.07 20.10 26.77
N PRO A 10 17.98 20.66 25.55
CA PRO A 10 18.26 22.09 25.32
C PRO A 10 17.50 23.03 26.26
N GLU A 11 16.23 22.72 26.56
CA GLU A 11 15.43 23.45 27.53
C GLU A 11 15.95 23.31 28.98
N GLY A 12 16.37 22.11 29.36
CA GLY A 12 17.01 21.90 30.67
C GLY A 12 18.33 22.67 30.80
N ARG A 13 19.10 22.79 29.71
CA ARG A 13 20.31 23.62 29.67
C ARG A 13 20.02 25.08 29.77
N LYS A 14 18.94 25.58 29.14
CA LYS A 14 18.49 26.97 29.28
C LYS A 14 18.10 27.31 30.72
N ARG A 15 17.30 26.44 31.38
CA ARG A 15 16.96 26.58 32.80
C ARG A 15 18.21 26.56 33.69
N LEU A 16 19.19 25.73 33.40
CA LEU A 16 20.49 25.71 34.09
C LEU A 16 21.16 27.11 34.01
N ILE A 17 21.24 27.70 32.82
CA ILE A 17 21.87 29.00 32.60
C ILE A 17 21.13 30.08 33.37
N GLU A 18 19.80 30.13 33.31
CA GLU A 18 18.98 31.11 34.01
C GLU A 18 19.20 31.07 35.52
N ARG A 19 19.21 29.89 36.12
CA ARG A 19 19.50 29.69 37.54
C ARG A 19 20.94 30.10 37.93
N CYS A 20 21.90 29.83 37.04
CA CYS A 20 23.31 30.21 37.28
C CYS A 20 23.60 31.69 37.13
N ARG A 21 22.64 32.55 36.71
CA ARG A 21 22.80 34.01 36.68
C ARG A 21 22.89 34.62 38.08
N THR A 22 22.15 34.04 39.03
CA THR A 22 22.05 34.58 40.42
C THR A 22 22.62 33.63 41.45
N ARG A 23 22.92 32.37 41.09
CA ARG A 23 23.36 31.32 42.03
C ARG A 23 24.66 30.65 41.56
N ARG A 24 25.41 30.14 42.54
CA ARG A 24 26.68 29.42 42.24
C ARG A 24 26.43 28.16 41.46
N ILE A 25 27.26 27.89 40.42
CA ILE A 25 27.12 26.72 39.53
C ILE A 25 27.06 25.39 40.31
N ALA A 26 27.85 25.27 41.40
CA ALA A 26 27.87 24.04 42.20
C ALA A 26 26.50 23.72 42.85
N HIS A 27 25.82 24.75 43.37
CA HIS A 27 24.51 24.61 44.02
C HIS A 27 23.44 24.23 43.00
N VAL A 28 23.43 24.93 41.85
CA VAL A 28 22.48 24.64 40.78
C VAL A 28 22.70 23.24 40.18
N ALA A 29 23.95 22.81 40.07
CA ALA A 29 24.28 21.46 39.57
C ALA A 29 23.72 20.39 40.51
N ALA A 30 23.95 20.54 41.84
CA ALA A 30 23.42 19.61 42.84
C ALA A 30 21.88 19.55 42.81
N GLU A 31 21.20 20.69 42.75
CA GLU A 31 19.75 20.81 42.70
C GLU A 31 19.16 20.13 41.42
N MET A 32 19.87 20.23 40.30
CA MET A 32 19.45 19.63 39.03
C MET A 32 19.96 18.16 38.85
N GLY A 33 20.58 17.56 39.84
CA GLY A 33 21.08 16.17 39.79
C GLY A 33 22.15 15.95 38.76
N ILE A 34 22.97 16.95 38.42
CA ILE A 34 24.06 16.85 37.44
C ILE A 34 25.41 17.19 38.07
N SER A 35 26.50 16.67 37.45
CA SER A 35 27.82 17.02 37.91
C SER A 35 28.14 18.51 37.70
N ARG A 36 28.95 19.12 38.64
CA ARG A 36 29.46 20.48 38.49
C ARG A 36 30.20 20.68 37.16
N ALA A 37 30.94 19.67 36.69
CA ALA A 37 31.68 19.73 35.43
C ALA A 37 30.70 19.86 34.22
N THR A 38 29.59 19.13 34.26
CA THR A 38 28.56 19.23 33.24
C THR A 38 27.91 20.62 33.25
N ALA A 39 27.56 21.14 34.41
CA ALA A 39 26.99 22.48 34.55
C ALA A 39 27.97 23.55 34.04
N SER A 40 29.23 23.51 34.49
CA SER A 40 30.29 24.43 34.07
C SER A 40 30.48 24.42 32.53
N LYS A 41 30.53 23.23 31.93
CA LYS A 41 30.60 23.06 30.47
C LYS A 41 29.50 23.84 29.74
N TRP A 42 28.27 23.70 30.18
CA TRP A 42 27.15 24.38 29.52
C TRP A 42 27.12 25.88 29.74
N VAL A 43 27.51 26.34 30.94
CA VAL A 43 27.64 27.78 31.24
C VAL A 43 28.75 28.41 30.38
N THR A 44 29.91 27.76 30.25
CA THR A 44 31.01 28.23 29.38
C THR A 44 30.60 28.26 27.92
N ARG A 45 29.90 27.22 27.44
CA ARG A 45 29.39 27.19 26.06
C ARG A 45 28.38 28.29 25.78
N TYR A 46 27.49 28.58 26.74
CA TYR A 46 26.54 29.66 26.59
C TYR A 46 27.22 31.03 26.59
N ARG A 47 28.20 31.26 27.46
CA ARG A 47 28.99 32.50 27.48
C ARG A 47 29.71 32.75 26.17
N LYS A 48 30.22 31.69 25.53
CA LYS A 48 30.99 31.82 24.29
C LYS A 48 30.11 31.90 23.03
N TYR A 49 28.97 31.23 22.99
CA TYR A 49 28.16 31.02 21.75
C TYR A 49 26.69 31.40 21.92
N GLY A 50 26.28 31.97 23.06
CA GLY A 50 24.86 32.30 23.33
C GLY A 50 23.95 31.07 23.30
N ALA A 51 22.72 31.25 22.92
CA ALA A 51 21.70 30.19 22.87
C ALA A 51 22.10 29.03 21.93
N VAL A 52 22.80 29.30 20.85
CA VAL A 52 23.30 28.29 19.89
C VAL A 52 24.27 27.32 20.59
N GLY A 53 25.01 27.78 21.61
CA GLY A 53 25.90 26.96 22.41
C GLY A 53 25.21 25.87 23.23
N LEU A 54 23.90 25.93 23.40
CA LEU A 54 23.10 24.96 24.15
C LEU A 54 22.63 23.78 23.30
N HIS A 55 22.79 23.83 21.98
CA HIS A 55 22.49 22.71 21.10
C HIS A 55 23.59 21.65 21.12
N ASP A 56 23.19 20.41 20.81
CA ASP A 56 24.16 19.31 20.69
C ASP A 56 25.06 19.53 19.46
N ARG A 57 26.35 19.24 19.64
CA ARG A 57 27.33 19.21 18.55
C ARG A 57 27.53 17.78 18.08
N SER A 58 27.96 17.63 16.85
CA SER A 58 28.43 16.33 16.33
C SER A 58 29.53 15.79 17.23
N SER A 59 29.43 14.51 17.57
CA SER A 59 30.50 13.77 18.25
C SER A 59 31.50 13.12 17.29
N ALA A 60 31.31 13.36 15.98
CA ALA A 60 32.25 12.84 14.98
C ALA A 60 33.64 13.45 15.16
N PRO A 61 34.72 12.68 15.04
CA PRO A 61 36.08 13.20 15.07
C PRO A 61 36.30 14.28 14.02
N ILE A 62 37.02 15.35 14.36
CA ILE A 62 37.36 16.42 13.44
C ILE A 62 38.29 15.90 12.33
N GLN A 63 39.22 15.02 12.70
CA GLN A 63 40.11 14.33 11.77
C GLN A 63 39.66 12.88 11.61
N GLN A 64 39.52 12.47 10.38
CA GLN A 64 39.13 11.10 9.98
C GLN A 64 40.16 10.57 8.96
N PRO A 65 41.35 10.09 9.38
CA PRO A 65 42.40 9.67 8.46
C PRO A 65 41.99 8.53 7.52
N THR A 66 41.00 7.72 7.94
CA THR A 66 40.47 6.59 7.17
C THR A 66 39.21 6.97 6.35
N ALA A 67 38.85 8.24 6.27
CA ALA A 67 37.76 8.67 5.46
C ALA A 67 38.04 8.41 3.97
N THR A 68 37.04 7.98 3.24
CA THR A 68 37.12 7.84 1.78
C THR A 68 37.38 9.21 1.17
N PRO A 69 38.44 9.41 0.35
CA PRO A 69 38.73 10.68 -0.30
C PRO A 69 37.53 11.20 -1.12
N GLY A 70 37.34 12.51 -1.13
CA GLY A 70 36.22 13.14 -1.82
C GLY A 70 36.16 12.80 -3.31
N GLU A 71 37.31 12.70 -3.97
CA GLU A 71 37.41 12.30 -5.39
C GLU A 71 36.84 10.89 -5.64
N ILE A 72 37.06 9.96 -4.73
CA ILE A 72 36.52 8.60 -4.83
C ILE A 72 35.00 8.63 -4.63
N VAL A 73 34.51 9.45 -3.68
CA VAL A 73 33.08 9.64 -3.48
C VAL A 73 32.43 10.24 -4.73
N ALA A 74 33.05 11.22 -5.37
CA ALA A 74 32.59 11.79 -6.63
C ALA A 74 32.53 10.76 -7.77
N LYS A 75 33.57 9.90 -7.89
CA LYS A 75 33.56 8.78 -8.85
C LYS A 75 32.40 7.81 -8.59
N ILE A 76 32.13 7.45 -7.31
CA ILE A 76 30.99 6.62 -6.93
C ILE A 76 29.68 7.26 -7.37
N GLU A 77 29.51 8.55 -7.13
CA GLU A 77 28.33 9.31 -7.53
C GLU A 77 28.12 9.31 -9.04
N THR A 78 29.15 9.65 -9.81
CA THR A 78 29.14 9.66 -11.28
C THR A 78 28.75 8.30 -11.84
N MET A 79 29.42 7.23 -11.41
CA MET A 79 29.08 5.86 -11.84
C MET A 79 27.64 5.48 -11.49
N ARG A 80 27.14 5.93 -10.34
CA ARG A 80 25.76 5.68 -9.93
C ARG A 80 24.76 6.45 -10.76
N ARG A 81 25.01 7.72 -11.04
CA ARG A 81 24.10 8.58 -11.82
C ARG A 81 24.10 8.22 -13.31
N GLU A 82 25.28 8.10 -13.90
CA GLU A 82 25.39 7.88 -15.35
C GLU A 82 25.16 6.42 -15.75
N LYS A 83 25.85 5.48 -15.09
CA LYS A 83 25.79 4.06 -15.43
C LYS A 83 24.68 3.29 -14.72
N LYS A 84 24.04 3.91 -13.72
CA LYS A 84 22.98 3.29 -12.88
C LYS A 84 23.46 2.00 -12.17
N TRP A 85 24.77 1.85 -11.96
CA TRP A 85 25.37 0.63 -11.41
C TRP A 85 25.04 0.42 -9.93
N PRO A 86 24.84 -0.82 -9.48
CA PRO A 86 24.71 -1.14 -8.07
C PRO A 86 26.07 -1.05 -7.34
N ALA A 87 26.03 -0.93 -6.00
CA ALA A 87 27.24 -0.77 -5.19
C ALA A 87 28.30 -1.87 -5.40
N SER A 88 27.87 -3.12 -5.66
CA SER A 88 28.79 -4.22 -5.95
C SER A 88 29.56 -4.01 -7.26
N ARG A 89 28.86 -3.52 -8.31
CA ARG A 89 29.51 -3.25 -9.60
C ARG A 89 30.45 -2.05 -9.49
N ILE A 90 30.05 -0.99 -8.80
CA ILE A 90 30.88 0.18 -8.56
C ILE A 90 32.18 -0.20 -7.83
N ALA A 91 32.07 -1.02 -6.77
CA ALA A 91 33.26 -1.49 -6.04
C ALA A 91 34.19 -2.32 -6.92
N PHE A 92 33.64 -3.17 -7.80
CA PHE A 92 34.41 -3.96 -8.75
C PHE A 92 35.16 -3.08 -9.77
N GLU A 93 34.46 -2.09 -10.34
CA GLU A 93 35.06 -1.17 -11.34
C GLU A 93 36.13 -0.27 -10.72
N LEU A 94 35.95 0.16 -9.47
CA LEU A 94 36.96 0.92 -8.75
C LEU A 94 38.21 0.06 -8.45
N ALA A 95 38.03 -1.21 -8.13
CA ALA A 95 39.16 -2.13 -7.93
C ALA A 95 39.96 -2.35 -9.23
N ALA A 96 39.32 -2.30 -10.40
CA ALA A 96 40.00 -2.41 -11.71
C ALA A 96 40.90 -1.21 -12.03
N VAL A 97 40.79 -0.11 -11.29
CA VAL A 97 41.64 1.08 -11.38
C VAL A 97 42.42 1.33 -10.08
N ASP A 98 42.80 0.26 -9.38
CA ASP A 98 43.58 0.22 -8.16
C ASP A 98 42.98 0.97 -6.96
N ILE A 99 41.66 1.22 -6.98
CA ILE A 99 40.94 1.83 -5.86
C ILE A 99 40.20 0.75 -5.09
N THR A 100 40.83 0.22 -4.06
CA THR A 100 40.24 -0.82 -3.19
C THR A 100 39.26 -0.20 -2.21
N ILE A 101 37.96 -0.45 -2.42
CA ILE A 101 36.87 0.00 -1.56
C ILE A 101 35.84 -1.11 -1.37
N SER A 102 35.39 -1.33 -0.13
CA SER A 102 34.38 -2.37 0.12
C SER A 102 33.00 -1.98 -0.43
N ARG A 103 32.25 -2.98 -0.90
CA ARG A 103 30.82 -2.79 -1.28
C ARG A 103 30.03 -2.07 -0.17
N ARG A 104 30.32 -2.39 1.10
CA ARG A 104 29.62 -1.78 2.25
C ARG A 104 29.91 -0.28 2.34
N THR A 105 31.14 0.13 2.10
CA THR A 105 31.53 1.54 2.08
C THR A 105 30.86 2.28 0.92
N VAL A 106 30.84 1.70 -0.29
CA VAL A 106 30.10 2.25 -1.43
C VAL A 106 28.61 2.42 -1.10
N THR A 107 27.98 1.39 -0.50
CA THR A 107 26.56 1.46 -0.08
C THR A 107 26.31 2.60 0.90
N ARG A 108 27.22 2.81 1.85
CA ARG A 108 27.13 3.90 2.84
C ARG A 108 27.20 5.27 2.17
N HIS A 109 28.14 5.48 1.23
CA HIS A 109 28.23 6.73 0.49
C HIS A 109 27.01 6.97 -0.39
N LEU A 110 26.51 5.95 -1.08
CA LEU A 110 25.27 6.05 -1.85
C LEU A 110 24.06 6.42 -0.97
N ALA A 111 24.00 5.95 0.27
CA ALA A 111 22.96 6.33 1.22
C ALA A 111 23.09 7.79 1.68
N GLN A 112 24.33 8.23 1.97
CA GLN A 112 24.62 9.63 2.34
C GLN A 112 24.26 10.61 1.21
N LEU A 113 24.52 10.21 -0.04
CA LEU A 113 24.19 10.99 -1.24
C LEU A 113 22.69 10.89 -1.64
N GLY A 114 21.88 10.12 -0.93
CA GLY A 114 20.48 9.87 -1.28
C GLY A 114 20.29 8.99 -2.53
N LEU A 115 21.34 8.33 -3.02
CA LEU A 115 21.36 7.52 -4.25
C LEU A 115 21.25 6.01 -4.02
N ASN A 116 20.90 5.60 -2.79
CA ASN A 116 20.79 4.19 -2.39
C ASN A 116 19.67 3.43 -3.12
N ARG A 117 18.58 4.11 -3.46
CA ARG A 117 17.45 3.53 -4.19
C ARG A 117 17.43 4.02 -5.63
N ARG A 118 17.11 3.11 -6.55
CA ARG A 118 17.07 3.42 -7.99
C ARG A 118 16.12 4.59 -8.32
N ARG A 119 15.00 4.70 -7.61
CA ARG A 119 14.01 5.78 -7.80
C ARG A 119 14.53 7.20 -7.48
N PHE A 120 15.68 7.31 -6.78
CA PHE A 120 16.27 8.59 -6.41
C PHE A 120 17.44 8.99 -7.32
N ILE A 121 17.80 8.13 -8.29
CA ILE A 121 18.91 8.43 -9.23
C ILE A 121 18.46 9.45 -10.25
N ASP A 122 17.20 9.43 -10.64
CA ASP A 122 16.59 10.35 -11.60
C ASP A 122 15.53 11.20 -10.87
N PRO A 123 15.88 12.37 -10.31
CA PRO A 123 14.97 13.21 -9.54
C PRO A 123 13.70 13.61 -10.32
N ASN A 124 13.80 13.70 -11.66
CA ASN A 124 12.70 14.06 -12.53
C ASN A 124 11.87 12.86 -13.02
N GLY A 125 12.08 11.68 -12.44
CA GLY A 125 11.33 10.49 -12.82
C GLY A 125 11.70 9.89 -14.18
N GLU A 126 12.76 10.36 -14.82
CA GLU A 126 13.31 9.78 -16.04
C GLU A 126 13.98 8.44 -15.75
N THR A 127 13.17 7.45 -15.38
CA THR A 127 13.63 6.08 -15.47
C THR A 127 13.58 5.69 -16.94
N ASN A 128 14.68 5.15 -17.51
CA ASN A 128 14.74 4.59 -18.87
C ASN A 128 13.78 3.39 -19.08
N ARG A 129 12.86 3.15 -18.17
CA ARG A 129 11.72 2.27 -18.32
C ARG A 129 10.49 3.14 -18.46
N GLU A 130 9.99 3.25 -19.67
CA GLU A 130 8.60 3.65 -19.87
C GLU A 130 7.75 2.79 -18.93
N VAL A 131 7.07 3.45 -17.99
CA VAL A 131 6.05 2.80 -17.20
C VAL A 131 4.92 2.48 -18.16
N LYS A 132 4.96 1.31 -18.78
CA LYS A 132 3.84 0.81 -19.58
C LYS A 132 2.65 0.61 -18.66
N MET A 133 1.92 1.69 -18.44
CA MET A 133 0.63 1.64 -17.75
C MET A 133 -0.38 1.03 -18.73
N ILE A 134 -0.91 -0.13 -18.37
CA ILE A 134 -2.05 -0.70 -19.07
C ILE A 134 -3.26 0.15 -18.69
N MET A 135 -3.64 1.10 -19.53
CA MET A 135 -4.80 1.96 -19.34
C MET A 135 -5.90 1.54 -20.31
N ALA A 136 -7.11 1.38 -19.78
CA ALA A 136 -8.30 1.26 -20.62
C ALA A 136 -8.56 2.60 -21.31
N LYS A 137 -8.71 2.58 -22.64
CA LYS A 137 -8.85 3.78 -23.45
C LYS A 137 -10.29 4.31 -23.47
N HIS A 138 -11.25 3.42 -23.40
CA HIS A 138 -12.69 3.69 -23.44
C HIS A 138 -13.46 2.62 -22.66
N PRO A 139 -14.73 2.82 -22.35
CA PRO A 139 -15.59 1.80 -21.75
C PRO A 139 -15.61 0.51 -22.57
N GLY A 140 -15.49 -0.63 -21.91
CA GLY A 140 -15.44 -1.95 -22.57
C GLY A 140 -14.10 -2.35 -23.18
N HIS A 141 -13.11 -1.45 -23.24
CA HIS A 141 -11.79 -1.81 -23.75
C HIS A 141 -11.12 -2.95 -22.96
N MET A 142 -11.24 -2.94 -21.64
CA MET A 142 -10.73 -3.99 -20.77
C MET A 142 -11.64 -4.21 -19.56
N VAL A 143 -12.15 -5.41 -19.41
CA VAL A 143 -12.87 -5.84 -18.22
C VAL A 143 -12.01 -6.83 -17.45
N HIS A 144 -11.82 -6.56 -16.16
CA HIS A 144 -11.03 -7.40 -15.26
C HIS A 144 -11.96 -8.30 -14.46
N LEU A 145 -11.68 -9.61 -14.44
CA LEU A 145 -12.40 -10.59 -13.65
C LEU A 145 -11.51 -11.16 -12.56
N ASP A 146 -12.14 -11.46 -11.42
CA ASP A 146 -11.50 -12.13 -10.30
C ASP A 146 -12.52 -12.85 -9.43
N VAL A 147 -12.07 -13.88 -8.71
CA VAL A 147 -12.89 -14.60 -7.74
C VAL A 147 -12.28 -14.44 -6.35
N LYS A 148 -13.03 -13.83 -5.45
CA LYS A 148 -12.64 -13.71 -4.04
C LYS A 148 -13.33 -14.76 -3.19
N LYS A 149 -12.57 -15.73 -2.70
CA LYS A 149 -13.05 -16.73 -1.76
C LYS A 149 -13.17 -16.13 -0.36
N THR A 150 -14.34 -16.28 0.26
CA THR A 150 -14.60 -15.76 1.60
C THR A 150 -15.32 -16.82 2.44
N GLY A 151 -15.02 -16.89 3.74
CA GLY A 151 -15.72 -17.80 4.65
C GLY A 151 -17.20 -17.48 4.71
N ARG A 152 -18.04 -18.51 4.66
CA ARG A 152 -19.49 -18.39 4.85
C ARG A 152 -19.78 -17.97 6.30
N ILE A 153 -20.75 -17.11 6.48
CA ILE A 153 -21.21 -16.69 7.80
C ILE A 153 -22.16 -17.78 8.34
N PRO A 154 -21.88 -18.38 9.49
CA PRO A 154 -22.81 -19.32 10.10
C PRO A 154 -24.06 -18.62 10.62
N ASP A 155 -25.17 -19.35 10.69
CA ASP A 155 -26.40 -18.82 11.26
C ASP A 155 -26.18 -18.37 12.71
N GLY A 156 -26.73 -17.22 13.06
CA GLY A 156 -26.46 -16.53 14.31
C GLY A 156 -25.17 -15.71 14.31
N GLY A 157 -24.37 -15.75 13.22
CA GLY A 157 -23.08 -15.07 13.14
C GLY A 157 -21.95 -15.90 13.78
N GLY A 158 -20.74 -15.36 13.75
CA GLY A 158 -19.56 -15.98 14.33
C GLY A 158 -18.83 -15.01 15.27
N TRP A 159 -17.56 -15.29 15.55
CA TRP A 159 -16.75 -14.45 16.44
C TRP A 159 -16.70 -12.96 16.06
N ARG A 160 -16.98 -12.61 14.80
CA ARG A 160 -17.04 -11.20 14.34
C ARG A 160 -18.31 -10.50 14.82
N ALA A 161 -19.41 -11.25 14.99
CA ALA A 161 -20.67 -10.70 15.48
C ALA A 161 -20.69 -10.61 17.02
N HIS A 162 -20.11 -11.60 17.69
CA HIS A 162 -20.25 -11.76 19.16
C HIS A 162 -18.95 -11.52 19.94
N GLY A 163 -17.83 -11.33 19.24
CA GLY A 163 -16.50 -11.23 19.86
C GLY A 163 -15.79 -12.57 19.99
N ARG A 164 -14.46 -12.52 20.03
CA ARG A 164 -13.64 -13.71 20.26
C ARG A 164 -13.84 -14.21 21.70
N GLY A 165 -14.11 -15.53 21.85
CA GLY A 165 -14.27 -16.17 23.15
C GLY A 165 -15.67 -16.06 23.75
N SER A 166 -16.66 -15.44 23.09
CA SER A 166 -18.05 -15.45 23.48
C SER A 166 -18.62 -16.88 23.47
N THR A 167 -19.71 -17.10 24.20
CA THR A 167 -20.39 -18.40 24.25
C THR A 167 -20.92 -18.83 22.89
N GLU A 168 -21.43 -17.86 22.12
CA GLU A 168 -21.96 -18.05 20.78
C GLU A 168 -20.83 -18.41 19.80
N ALA A 169 -19.69 -17.72 19.86
CA ALA A 169 -18.54 -18.03 19.02
C ALA A 169 -17.95 -19.42 19.34
N LYS A 170 -17.89 -19.80 20.62
CA LYS A 170 -17.48 -21.14 21.05
C LYS A 170 -18.46 -22.21 20.56
N GLY A 171 -19.78 -21.97 20.60
CA GLY A 171 -20.78 -22.86 20.05
C GLY A 171 -20.59 -23.15 18.56
N VAL A 172 -20.32 -22.12 17.77
CA VAL A 172 -20.00 -22.25 16.32
C VAL A 172 -18.70 -23.05 16.11
N ASP A 173 -17.67 -22.84 16.91
CA ASP A 173 -16.41 -23.58 16.80
C ASP A 173 -16.58 -25.05 17.22
N GLN A 174 -17.38 -25.34 18.23
CA GLN A 174 -17.74 -26.72 18.62
C GLN A 174 -18.53 -27.41 17.51
N ALA A 175 -19.48 -26.74 16.85
CA ALA A 175 -20.21 -27.28 15.72
C ALA A 175 -19.26 -27.61 14.55
N LYS A 176 -18.27 -26.79 14.27
CA LYS A 176 -17.20 -27.07 13.27
C LYS A 176 -16.40 -28.33 13.66
N THR A 177 -16.04 -28.47 14.93
CA THR A 177 -15.30 -29.65 15.41
C THR A 177 -16.12 -30.94 15.25
N ARG A 178 -17.45 -30.86 15.34
CA ARG A 178 -18.37 -31.98 15.08
C ARG A 178 -18.65 -32.23 13.59
N GLY A 179 -17.91 -31.56 12.64
CA GLY A 179 -18.02 -31.77 11.21
C GLY A 179 -18.91 -30.78 10.46
N ALA A 180 -19.60 -29.87 11.14
CA ALA A 180 -20.38 -28.82 10.52
C ALA A 180 -19.42 -27.74 9.94
N ARG A 181 -19.01 -27.87 8.69
CA ARG A 181 -18.18 -26.86 8.01
C ARG A 181 -19.09 -25.81 7.39
N ALA A 182 -18.91 -24.56 7.80
CA ALA A 182 -19.64 -23.44 7.20
C ALA A 182 -19.33 -23.26 5.70
N GLY A 183 -18.21 -23.79 5.22
CA GLY A 183 -17.81 -23.70 3.83
C GLY A 183 -17.35 -22.29 3.39
N TYR A 184 -17.42 -22.07 2.10
CA TYR A 184 -17.01 -20.82 1.49
C TYR A 184 -18.09 -20.30 0.55
N VAL A 185 -18.07 -18.99 0.33
CA VAL A 185 -18.79 -18.29 -0.74
C VAL A 185 -17.75 -17.67 -1.65
N TYR A 186 -18.02 -17.68 -2.93
CA TYR A 186 -17.14 -17.19 -3.97
C TYR A 186 -17.73 -15.92 -4.59
N LEU A 187 -17.09 -14.80 -4.33
CA LEU A 187 -17.50 -13.51 -4.90
C LEU A 187 -16.84 -13.37 -6.26
N HIS A 188 -17.62 -13.57 -7.31
CA HIS A 188 -17.19 -13.31 -8.67
C HIS A 188 -17.38 -11.85 -8.97
N SER A 189 -16.34 -11.16 -9.40
CA SER A 189 -16.36 -9.72 -9.68
C SER A 189 -15.85 -9.44 -11.09
N ALA A 190 -16.52 -8.54 -11.78
CA ALA A 190 -16.12 -7.97 -13.06
C ALA A 190 -16.05 -6.45 -12.93
N ILE A 191 -14.94 -5.85 -13.35
CA ILE A 191 -14.77 -4.38 -13.31
C ILE A 191 -14.29 -3.85 -14.66
N ASP A 192 -14.97 -2.86 -15.21
CA ASP A 192 -14.49 -2.16 -16.40
C ASP A 192 -13.29 -1.26 -16.06
N GLY A 193 -12.23 -1.41 -16.81
CA GLY A 193 -10.96 -0.72 -16.59
C GLY A 193 -11.01 0.79 -16.84
N HIS A 194 -11.99 1.31 -17.56
CA HIS A 194 -12.18 2.73 -17.85
C HIS A 194 -13.13 3.39 -16.86
N THR A 195 -14.38 2.96 -16.83
CA THR A 195 -15.45 3.54 -16.01
C THR A 195 -15.37 3.17 -14.54
N ARG A 196 -14.66 2.10 -14.20
CA ARG A 196 -14.67 1.47 -12.86
C ARG A 196 -16.03 0.90 -12.45
N LEU A 197 -16.98 0.83 -13.34
CA LEU A 197 -18.21 0.08 -13.08
C LEU A 197 -17.87 -1.35 -12.68
N ALA A 198 -18.49 -1.84 -11.64
CA ALA A 198 -18.23 -3.15 -11.07
C ALA A 198 -19.54 -3.93 -10.88
N TYR A 199 -19.51 -5.20 -11.27
CA TYR A 199 -20.58 -6.15 -11.06
C TYR A 199 -20.05 -7.31 -10.23
N THR A 200 -20.73 -7.66 -9.14
CA THR A 200 -20.31 -8.71 -8.21
C THR A 200 -21.48 -9.58 -7.83
N GLU A 201 -21.24 -10.90 -7.85
CA GLU A 201 -22.19 -11.92 -7.38
C GLU A 201 -21.55 -12.84 -6.36
N ALA A 202 -22.36 -13.30 -5.40
CA ALA A 202 -22.00 -14.35 -4.46
C ALA A 202 -22.45 -15.70 -5.01
N LEU A 203 -21.51 -16.58 -5.35
CA LEU A 203 -21.77 -17.87 -5.98
C LEU A 203 -21.20 -19.01 -5.13
N GLU A 204 -21.67 -20.23 -5.37
CA GLU A 204 -21.36 -21.41 -4.55
C GLU A 204 -19.94 -21.99 -4.79
N ASN A 205 -19.35 -21.70 -5.95
CA ASN A 205 -18.06 -22.25 -6.33
C ASN A 205 -17.33 -21.39 -7.37
N GLU A 206 -16.09 -21.78 -7.69
CA GLU A 206 -15.26 -21.16 -8.73
C GLU A 206 -15.01 -22.13 -9.89
N GLN A 207 -16.02 -22.93 -10.28
CA GLN A 207 -15.91 -23.84 -11.42
C GLN A 207 -15.99 -23.09 -12.76
N GLY A 208 -15.49 -23.72 -13.83
CA GLY A 208 -15.50 -23.12 -15.16
C GLY A 208 -16.90 -22.76 -15.65
N SER A 209 -17.89 -23.67 -15.47
CA SER A 209 -19.30 -23.41 -15.81
C SER A 209 -19.89 -22.24 -15.05
N THR A 210 -19.54 -22.08 -13.77
CA THR A 210 -19.97 -20.96 -12.93
C THR A 210 -19.36 -19.65 -13.40
N ALA A 211 -18.07 -19.66 -13.78
CA ALA A 211 -17.39 -18.48 -14.31
C ALA A 211 -17.95 -18.05 -15.68
N VAL A 212 -18.32 -19.02 -16.54
CA VAL A 212 -18.99 -18.77 -17.82
C VAL A 212 -20.37 -18.12 -17.61
N ALA A 213 -21.20 -18.70 -16.77
CA ALA A 213 -22.53 -18.16 -16.45
C ALA A 213 -22.43 -16.76 -15.82
N PHE A 214 -21.45 -16.53 -14.95
CA PHE A 214 -21.16 -15.21 -14.39
C PHE A 214 -20.78 -14.19 -15.48
N LEU A 215 -19.89 -14.59 -16.42
CA LEU A 215 -19.45 -13.72 -17.50
C LEU A 215 -20.62 -13.29 -18.39
N ASP A 216 -21.55 -14.20 -18.71
CA ASP A 216 -22.73 -13.90 -19.49
C ASP A 216 -23.63 -12.85 -18.77
N ARG A 217 -23.89 -13.03 -17.47
CA ARG A 217 -24.68 -12.07 -16.69
C ARG A 217 -23.95 -10.72 -16.55
N ALA A 218 -22.62 -10.74 -16.34
CA ALA A 218 -21.83 -9.53 -16.28
C ALA A 218 -21.90 -8.73 -17.59
N ARG A 219 -21.81 -9.39 -18.76
CA ARG A 219 -21.99 -8.75 -20.07
C ARG A 219 -23.33 -8.08 -20.22
N LYS A 220 -24.42 -8.79 -19.87
CA LYS A 220 -25.78 -8.24 -19.92
C LYS A 220 -25.90 -7.00 -19.04
N TRP A 221 -25.31 -7.08 -17.84
CA TRP A 221 -25.29 -5.94 -16.92
C TRP A 221 -24.49 -4.75 -17.48
N PHE A 222 -23.30 -4.99 -18.04
CA PHE A 222 -22.52 -3.92 -18.69
C PHE A 222 -23.23 -3.31 -19.88
N ALA A 223 -23.93 -4.12 -20.68
CA ALA A 223 -24.69 -3.63 -21.82
C ALA A 223 -25.82 -2.66 -21.39
N GLN A 224 -26.49 -2.91 -20.27
CA GLN A 224 -27.47 -1.99 -19.68
C GLN A 224 -26.87 -0.64 -19.31
N HIS A 225 -25.55 -0.58 -19.06
CA HIS A 225 -24.79 0.64 -18.78
C HIS A 225 -24.14 1.25 -20.04
N GLY A 226 -24.52 0.78 -21.23
CA GLY A 226 -23.99 1.27 -22.51
C GLY A 226 -22.65 0.64 -22.93
N ILE A 227 -22.14 -0.33 -22.18
CA ILE A 227 -20.95 -1.09 -22.55
C ILE A 227 -21.36 -2.36 -23.28
N VAL A 228 -21.71 -2.20 -24.56
CA VAL A 228 -22.26 -3.29 -25.39
C VAL A 228 -21.18 -4.27 -25.82
N LYS A 229 -19.96 -3.80 -26.05
CA LYS A 229 -18.83 -4.62 -26.50
C LYS A 229 -17.70 -4.61 -25.49
N ILE A 230 -17.22 -5.81 -25.14
CA ILE A 230 -16.00 -6.00 -24.34
C ILE A 230 -14.91 -6.49 -25.28
N GLU A 231 -13.83 -5.70 -25.43
CA GLU A 231 -12.74 -6.05 -26.34
C GLU A 231 -11.74 -7.01 -25.70
N ARG A 232 -11.50 -6.84 -24.39
CA ARG A 232 -10.52 -7.65 -23.64
C ARG A 232 -11.04 -8.06 -22.29
N ILE A 233 -10.81 -9.31 -21.96
CA ILE A 233 -11.05 -9.86 -20.63
C ILE A 233 -9.70 -10.17 -19.98
N ILE A 234 -9.47 -9.58 -18.81
CA ILE A 234 -8.25 -9.76 -18.01
C ILE A 234 -8.60 -10.64 -16.82
N THR A 235 -7.90 -11.75 -16.64
CA THR A 235 -8.06 -12.66 -15.49
C THR A 235 -6.71 -13.00 -14.88
N ASP A 236 -6.72 -13.59 -13.71
CA ASP A 236 -5.58 -14.35 -13.21
C ASP A 236 -5.44 -15.71 -13.93
N ASN A 237 -4.61 -16.61 -13.41
CA ASN A 237 -4.42 -17.96 -13.93
C ASN A 237 -5.31 -19.00 -13.23
N GLY A 238 -6.42 -18.60 -12.62
CA GLY A 238 -7.37 -19.49 -11.97
C GLY A 238 -7.86 -20.61 -12.90
N ALA A 239 -8.10 -21.80 -12.37
CA ALA A 239 -8.49 -22.97 -13.16
C ALA A 239 -9.78 -22.74 -13.95
N CYS A 240 -10.75 -22.01 -13.38
CA CYS A 240 -12.01 -21.65 -14.03
C CYS A 240 -11.80 -20.86 -15.34
N TYR A 241 -10.82 -19.97 -15.39
CA TYR A 241 -10.51 -19.14 -16.56
C TYR A 241 -9.62 -19.83 -17.60
N ARG A 242 -9.11 -21.02 -17.27
CA ARG A 242 -8.29 -21.84 -18.18
C ARG A 242 -9.08 -22.90 -18.92
N SER A 243 -10.35 -23.08 -18.58
CA SER A 243 -11.22 -24.08 -19.21
C SER A 243 -11.54 -23.72 -20.67
N GLY A 244 -11.71 -24.74 -21.53
CA GLY A 244 -12.16 -24.56 -22.90
C GLY A 244 -13.50 -23.82 -22.96
N ALA A 245 -14.44 -24.20 -22.10
CA ALA A 245 -15.75 -23.56 -22.02
C ALA A 245 -15.66 -22.05 -21.74
N PHE A 246 -14.67 -21.60 -20.92
CA PHE A 246 -14.46 -20.18 -20.70
C PHE A 246 -13.87 -19.48 -21.93
N ALA A 247 -12.97 -20.17 -22.67
CA ALA A 247 -12.43 -19.65 -23.93
C ALA A 247 -13.52 -19.49 -24.99
N ASP A 248 -14.42 -20.45 -25.11
CA ASP A 248 -15.56 -20.40 -26.03
C ASP A 248 -16.54 -19.29 -25.67
N ALA A 249 -16.72 -19.02 -24.37
CA ALA A 249 -17.60 -17.97 -23.87
C ALA A 249 -17.04 -16.55 -24.04
N LEU A 250 -15.83 -16.35 -24.57
CA LEU A 250 -15.23 -15.02 -24.74
C LEU A 250 -15.90 -14.18 -25.83
N ASP A 251 -16.66 -14.79 -26.75
CA ASP A 251 -17.46 -14.11 -27.78
C ASP A 251 -16.66 -12.99 -28.50
N GLY A 252 -15.50 -13.37 -29.04
CA GLY A 252 -14.59 -12.49 -29.76
C GLY A 252 -13.76 -11.53 -28.90
N ALA A 253 -13.91 -11.52 -27.59
CA ALA A 253 -13.05 -10.73 -26.71
C ALA A 253 -11.66 -11.38 -26.58
N GLU A 254 -10.60 -10.57 -26.61
CA GLU A 254 -9.24 -11.06 -26.39
C GLU A 254 -9.05 -11.45 -24.91
N HIS A 255 -8.73 -12.72 -24.63
CA HIS A 255 -8.39 -13.15 -23.27
C HIS A 255 -6.92 -12.86 -22.94
N ARG A 256 -6.69 -12.08 -21.91
CA ARG A 256 -5.34 -11.81 -21.36
C ARG A 256 -5.24 -12.30 -19.93
N ARG A 257 -4.48 -13.35 -19.72
CA ARG A 257 -4.13 -13.83 -18.38
C ARG A 257 -2.92 -13.07 -17.83
N THR A 258 -2.93 -12.78 -16.53
CA THR A 258 -1.78 -12.16 -15.86
C THR A 258 -0.57 -13.10 -15.91
N ARG A 259 0.62 -12.55 -16.01
CA ARG A 259 1.84 -13.36 -15.88
C ARG A 259 1.97 -13.83 -14.43
N PRO A 260 2.44 -15.06 -14.20
CA PRO A 260 2.75 -15.52 -12.84
C PRO A 260 3.61 -14.49 -12.09
N TYR A 261 3.34 -14.31 -10.82
CA TYR A 261 4.05 -13.36 -9.93
C TYR A 261 4.05 -11.89 -10.40
N THR A 262 3.10 -11.49 -11.23
CA THR A 262 3.00 -10.11 -11.71
C THR A 262 1.60 -9.53 -11.41
N PRO A 263 1.29 -9.24 -10.12
CA PRO A 263 -0.06 -8.80 -9.69
C PRO A 263 -0.50 -7.47 -10.34
N LYS A 264 0.43 -6.66 -10.82
CA LYS A 264 0.13 -5.35 -11.43
C LYS A 264 -0.84 -5.39 -12.62
N HIS A 265 -0.99 -6.54 -13.27
CA HIS A 265 -1.84 -6.68 -14.45
C HIS A 265 -3.34 -6.75 -14.13
N ASN A 266 -3.71 -7.27 -12.94
CA ASN A 266 -5.11 -7.33 -12.49
C ASN A 266 -5.45 -6.31 -11.38
N GLY A 267 -4.61 -5.30 -11.22
CA GLY A 267 -4.68 -4.33 -10.11
C GLY A 267 -6.00 -3.54 -10.01
N LYS A 268 -6.86 -3.54 -11.05
CA LYS A 268 -8.17 -2.87 -11.00
C LYS A 268 -9.15 -3.67 -10.15
N VAL A 269 -9.31 -4.95 -10.45
CA VAL A 269 -10.19 -5.82 -9.67
C VAL A 269 -9.62 -6.13 -8.29
N GLU A 270 -8.29 -6.25 -8.16
CA GLU A 270 -7.65 -6.40 -6.84
C GLU A 270 -7.96 -5.20 -5.92
N ARG A 271 -7.87 -3.98 -6.47
CA ARG A 271 -8.25 -2.78 -5.72
C ARG A 271 -9.73 -2.76 -5.38
N TYR A 272 -10.59 -3.15 -6.31
CA TYR A 272 -12.03 -3.29 -6.06
C TYR A 272 -12.30 -4.30 -4.97
N ASN A 273 -11.68 -5.49 -5.02
CA ASN A 273 -11.83 -6.53 -4.01
C ASN A 273 -11.33 -6.10 -2.63
N ARG A 274 -10.35 -5.19 -2.57
CA ARG A 274 -9.96 -4.56 -1.30
C ARG A 274 -11.06 -3.64 -0.78
N ILE A 275 -11.59 -2.78 -1.62
CA ILE A 275 -12.69 -1.87 -1.27
C ILE A 275 -13.92 -2.67 -0.80
N LEU A 276 -14.30 -3.70 -1.56
CA LEU A 276 -15.37 -4.63 -1.20
C LEU A 276 -15.13 -5.28 0.18
N ALA A 277 -13.87 -5.66 0.47
CA ALA A 277 -13.53 -6.24 1.75
C ALA A 277 -13.62 -5.21 2.89
N GLU A 278 -13.04 -4.04 2.71
CA GLU A 278 -12.90 -3.02 3.75
C GLU A 278 -14.23 -2.30 4.03
N GLU A 279 -14.99 -1.97 2.99
CA GLU A 279 -16.18 -1.13 3.10
C GLU A 279 -17.50 -1.94 3.16
N PHE A 280 -17.48 -3.23 2.81
CA PHE A 280 -18.65 -4.09 2.84
C PHE A 280 -18.46 -5.35 3.68
N LEU A 281 -17.56 -6.28 3.28
CA LEU A 281 -17.49 -7.61 3.90
C LEU A 281 -17.13 -7.55 5.39
N TYR A 282 -16.23 -6.63 5.77
CA TYR A 282 -15.68 -6.52 7.11
C TYR A 282 -16.07 -5.23 7.84
N ALA A 283 -16.75 -4.31 7.16
CA ALA A 283 -17.24 -3.07 7.76
C ALA A 283 -18.42 -3.27 8.72
N ARG A 284 -19.12 -4.39 8.58
CA ARG A 284 -20.31 -4.72 9.38
C ARG A 284 -20.18 -6.11 9.98
N THR A 285 -20.95 -6.33 11.04
CA THR A 285 -21.16 -7.65 11.60
C THR A 285 -22.36 -8.30 10.92
N TRP A 286 -22.18 -9.53 10.45
CA TRP A 286 -23.21 -10.30 9.75
C TRP A 286 -23.67 -11.45 10.64
N THR A 287 -24.98 -11.63 10.75
CA THR A 287 -25.59 -12.71 11.55
C THR A 287 -25.90 -13.95 10.73
N SER A 288 -25.90 -13.84 9.38
CA SER A 288 -26.06 -14.99 8.49
C SER A 288 -25.48 -14.68 7.10
N GLU A 289 -25.24 -15.74 6.33
CA GLU A 289 -24.82 -15.62 4.93
C GLU A 289 -25.91 -15.01 4.06
N THR A 290 -27.15 -15.37 4.32
CA THR A 290 -28.32 -14.80 3.61
C THR A 290 -28.40 -13.29 3.76
N GLN A 291 -28.19 -12.78 4.98
CA GLN A 291 -28.13 -11.33 5.24
C GLN A 291 -27.03 -10.66 4.44
N ARG A 292 -25.81 -11.27 4.42
CA ARG A 292 -24.69 -10.71 3.64
C ARG A 292 -24.94 -10.75 2.15
N ALA A 293 -25.51 -11.84 1.64
CA ALA A 293 -25.80 -11.99 0.22
C ALA A 293 -26.86 -10.98 -0.26
N SER A 294 -27.94 -10.81 0.49
CA SER A 294 -28.99 -9.80 0.18
C SER A 294 -28.42 -8.37 0.19
N ALA A 295 -27.53 -8.05 1.12
CA ALA A 295 -26.92 -6.74 1.19
C ALA A 295 -25.89 -6.47 0.05
N LEU A 296 -25.41 -7.51 -0.65
CA LEU A 296 -24.47 -7.36 -1.76
C LEU A 296 -25.08 -6.60 -2.95
N GLU A 297 -26.35 -6.77 -3.22
CA GLU A 297 -27.07 -6.03 -4.25
C GLU A 297 -27.06 -4.52 -3.95
N THR A 298 -27.42 -4.16 -2.72
CA THR A 298 -27.36 -2.76 -2.25
C THR A 298 -25.93 -2.22 -2.32
N TRP A 299 -24.93 -3.05 -2.00
CA TRP A 299 -23.53 -2.66 -2.15
C TRP A 299 -23.17 -2.36 -3.60
N ASN A 300 -23.57 -3.20 -4.56
CA ASN A 300 -23.32 -2.97 -5.98
C ASN A 300 -23.90 -1.62 -6.43
N LEU A 301 -25.10 -1.28 -5.98
CA LEU A 301 -25.71 0.03 -6.24
C LEU A 301 -24.89 1.16 -5.60
N HIS A 302 -24.58 1.03 -4.31
CA HIS A 302 -23.78 2.04 -3.61
C HIS A 302 -22.42 2.27 -4.27
N TYR A 303 -21.69 1.22 -4.60
CA TYR A 303 -20.37 1.34 -5.22
C TYR A 303 -20.44 2.07 -6.57
N ASN A 304 -21.40 1.71 -7.41
CA ASN A 304 -21.48 2.23 -8.76
C ASN A 304 -22.08 3.63 -8.85
N TYR A 305 -23.05 3.96 -8.01
CA TYR A 305 -23.82 5.19 -8.16
C TYR A 305 -23.58 6.24 -7.08
N HIS A 306 -23.04 5.85 -5.93
CA HIS A 306 -22.93 6.77 -4.80
C HIS A 306 -21.50 6.93 -4.29
N ARG A 307 -20.66 5.88 -4.40
CA ARG A 307 -19.32 5.91 -3.85
C ARG A 307 -18.40 6.84 -4.65
N PRO A 308 -17.77 7.86 -4.02
CA PRO A 308 -16.79 8.71 -4.70
C PRO A 308 -15.59 7.90 -5.20
N HIS A 309 -15.16 8.15 -6.45
CA HIS A 309 -14.03 7.45 -7.05
C HIS A 309 -12.94 8.41 -7.52
N GLY A 310 -11.69 8.22 -7.04
CA GLY A 310 -10.56 9.12 -7.35
C GLY A 310 -10.20 9.20 -8.85
N ALA A 311 -10.47 8.16 -9.65
CA ALA A 311 -10.25 8.20 -11.09
C ALA A 311 -11.23 9.15 -11.84
N HIS A 312 -12.31 9.55 -11.21
CA HIS A 312 -13.37 10.38 -11.81
C HIS A 312 -13.55 11.71 -11.04
N GLY A 313 -12.47 12.17 -10.38
CA GLY A 313 -12.51 13.45 -9.64
C GLY A 313 -13.52 13.44 -8.48
N GLY A 314 -13.73 12.29 -7.85
CA GLY A 314 -14.69 12.13 -6.76
C GLY A 314 -16.12 11.80 -7.19
N LYS A 315 -16.40 11.73 -8.48
CA LYS A 315 -17.71 11.26 -8.97
C LYS A 315 -17.78 9.72 -8.93
N PRO A 316 -18.99 9.13 -8.78
CA PRO A 316 -19.13 7.68 -8.77
C PRO A 316 -18.86 7.06 -10.15
N PRO A 317 -18.55 5.74 -10.22
CA PRO A 317 -18.27 5.02 -11.47
C PRO A 317 -19.32 5.20 -12.56
N ALA A 318 -20.62 5.19 -12.22
CA ALA A 318 -21.72 5.37 -13.16
C ALA A 318 -21.70 6.73 -13.88
N SER A 319 -21.03 7.75 -13.33
CA SER A 319 -20.86 9.04 -13.99
C SER A 319 -20.02 8.97 -15.27
N ALA A 320 -19.21 7.91 -15.41
CA ALA A 320 -18.36 7.65 -16.59
C ALA A 320 -18.96 6.59 -17.52
N ALA A 321 -20.17 6.09 -17.25
CA ALA A 321 -20.87 5.17 -18.12
C ALA A 321 -21.33 5.86 -19.40
N PRO A 322 -21.31 5.16 -20.56
CA PRO A 322 -21.82 5.72 -21.82
C PRO A 322 -23.29 6.09 -21.77
N THR A 323 -24.08 5.28 -21.10
CA THR A 323 -25.52 5.54 -20.89
C THR A 323 -25.73 5.99 -19.44
N ARG A 324 -26.39 7.13 -19.27
CA ARG A 324 -26.84 7.56 -17.94
C ARG A 324 -28.00 6.68 -17.51
N VAL A 325 -27.75 5.66 -16.74
CA VAL A 325 -28.80 4.91 -16.07
C VAL A 325 -29.25 5.77 -14.88
N ASN A 326 -30.49 6.24 -14.91
CA ASN A 326 -31.07 6.95 -13.78
C ASN A 326 -31.14 5.98 -12.58
N ASN A 327 -30.52 6.36 -11.49
CA ASN A 327 -30.64 5.63 -10.24
C ASN A 327 -32.03 5.86 -9.66
N VAL A 328 -32.89 4.90 -9.78
CA VAL A 328 -34.27 4.95 -9.27
C VAL A 328 -34.32 5.22 -7.76
N LEU A 329 -33.28 4.86 -7.02
CA LEU A 329 -33.18 5.14 -5.58
C LEU A 329 -32.97 6.63 -5.24
N ALA A 330 -32.49 7.45 -6.18
CA ALA A 330 -32.35 8.89 -5.96
C ALA A 330 -33.70 9.66 -6.01
N SER A 331 -34.78 9.00 -6.40
CA SER A 331 -36.13 9.59 -6.45
C SER A 331 -36.95 9.40 -5.16
N TYR A 332 -36.35 8.79 -4.13
CA TYR A 332 -36.97 8.56 -2.82
C TYR A 332 -36.29 9.31 -1.66
N SER A 333 -35.57 10.37 -1.94
CA SER A 333 -35.03 11.27 -0.90
C SER A 333 -35.77 12.57 -0.84
#